data_1e72d3498e9bf98db47623b3541c1aab
#
_entry.id   1e72d3498e9bf98db47623b3541c1aab
#
_cell.length_a   1.000
_cell.length_b   1.000
_cell.length_c   1.000
_cell.angle_alpha   90.00
_cell.angle_beta   90.00
_cell.angle_gamma   90.00
#
_symmetry.space_group_name_H-M   'P 1'
#
loop_
_entity.id
_entity.type
_entity.pdbx_description
1 polymer ?
#
loop_
_entity_poly.entity_id
_entity_poly.type
_entity_poly.pdbx_seq_one_letter_code
_entity_poly.pdbx_strand_id
1 'polypeptide(L)'
;MSGSEIFLQQLIIGLSNGMIIALIALGYTMVYGIIELINFAHGDLFMLGSFAALTVVGVLGLNHLAAGAPGLWLGLFLMLLIVPVFCGGLNWLADRFAYRHLRDSTKLAPLVSAIGLSFVFMNIGLLWGGVPMNVFGLGRSAAAPKDFPALVAKARQLTAAE
;
A
#
# COMPACT_ATOMS: atom_id res chain seq x y z
N MET A 1 11.57 29.83 5.67
CA MET A 1 10.20 29.41 6.00
C MET A 1 9.86 29.95 7.37
N SER A 2 8.70 30.58 7.52
CA SER A 2 8.26 31.05 8.84
C SER A 2 7.81 29.87 9.71
N GLY A 3 7.83 30.05 11.03
CA GLY A 3 7.41 28.97 11.96
C GLY A 3 5.96 28.51 11.70
N SER A 4 5.08 29.41 11.24
CA SER A 4 3.69 29.11 10.86
C SER A 4 3.59 28.23 9.59
N GLU A 5 4.46 28.45 8.61
CA GLU A 5 4.51 27.63 7.39
C GLU A 5 4.96 26.19 7.71
N ILE A 6 5.99 26.06 8.55
CA ILE A 6 6.46 24.73 9.00
C ILE A 6 5.35 24.01 9.78
N PHE A 7 4.66 24.70 10.66
CA PHE A 7 3.55 24.12 11.44
C PHE A 7 2.41 23.63 10.53
N LEU A 8 1.97 24.45 9.58
CA LEU A 8 0.93 24.08 8.61
C LEU A 8 1.35 22.87 7.76
N GLN A 9 2.60 22.88 7.29
CA GLN A 9 3.12 21.75 6.51
C GLN A 9 3.12 20.45 7.32
N GLN A 10 3.59 20.49 8.56
CA GLN A 10 3.59 19.32 9.45
C GLN A 10 2.16 18.84 9.77
N LEU A 11 1.23 19.75 9.94
CA LEU A 11 -0.17 19.43 10.21
C LEU A 11 -0.81 18.72 9.01
N ILE A 12 -0.57 19.19 7.78
CA ILE A 12 -1.08 18.54 6.56
C ILE A 12 -0.48 17.17 6.38
N ILE A 13 0.84 17.01 6.56
CA ILE A 13 1.53 15.73 6.46
C ILE A 13 1.01 14.75 7.53
N GLY A 14 0.88 15.23 8.78
CA GLY A 14 0.37 14.43 9.88
C GLY A 14 -1.07 13.99 9.66
N LEU A 15 -1.93 14.87 9.14
CA LEU A 15 -3.32 14.55 8.81
C LEU A 15 -3.41 13.50 7.69
N SER A 16 -2.61 13.66 6.62
CA SER A 16 -2.57 12.71 5.52
C SER A 16 -2.14 11.30 5.98
N ASN A 17 -1.06 11.22 6.75
CA ASN A 17 -0.59 9.95 7.31
C ASN A 17 -1.60 9.35 8.29
N GLY A 18 -2.21 10.21 9.13
CA GLY A 18 -3.27 9.81 10.06
C GLY A 18 -4.49 9.21 9.36
N MET A 19 -4.91 9.77 8.22
CA MET A 19 -6.02 9.23 7.43
C MET A 19 -5.70 7.84 6.86
N ILE A 20 -4.47 7.60 6.38
CA ILE A 20 -4.05 6.28 5.91
C ILE A 20 -4.10 5.26 7.04
N ILE A 21 -3.54 5.60 8.20
CA ILE A 21 -3.56 4.74 9.39
C ILE A 21 -5.00 4.47 9.84
N ALA A 22 -5.87 5.49 9.82
CA ALA A 22 -7.28 5.35 10.18
C ALA A 22 -8.02 4.39 9.23
N LEU A 23 -7.76 4.43 7.93
CA LEU A 23 -8.34 3.49 6.96
C LEU A 23 -7.88 2.04 7.22
N ILE A 24 -6.60 1.83 7.54
CA ILE A 24 -6.07 0.51 7.90
C ILE A 24 -6.75 0.02 9.18
N ALA A 25 -6.84 0.87 10.20
CA ALA A 25 -7.48 0.54 11.46
C ALA A 25 -8.98 0.22 11.28
N LEU A 26 -9.68 0.96 10.41
CA LEU A 26 -11.07 0.69 10.06
C LEU A 26 -11.21 -0.71 9.42
N GLY A 27 -10.31 -1.07 8.50
CA GLY A 27 -10.29 -2.42 7.90
C GLY A 27 -10.11 -3.52 8.95
N TYR A 28 -9.19 -3.34 9.90
CA TYR A 28 -9.00 -4.26 11.02
C TYR A 28 -10.26 -4.38 11.89
N THR A 29 -10.86 -3.27 12.27
CA THR A 29 -12.05 -3.27 13.14
C THR A 29 -13.27 -3.90 12.46
N MET A 30 -13.45 -3.71 11.15
CA MET A 30 -14.53 -4.35 10.40
C MET A 30 -14.36 -5.87 10.37
N VAL A 31 -13.16 -6.36 10.08
CA VAL A 31 -12.88 -7.81 10.05
C VAL A 31 -13.04 -8.41 11.45
N TYR A 32 -12.48 -7.76 12.47
CA TYR A 32 -12.61 -8.20 13.85
C TYR A 32 -14.07 -8.21 14.33
N GLY A 33 -14.85 -7.19 13.97
CA GLY A 33 -16.27 -7.09 14.37
C GLY A 33 -17.17 -8.17 13.78
N ILE A 34 -16.78 -8.76 12.61
CA ILE A 34 -17.56 -9.81 11.95
C ILE A 34 -17.10 -11.22 12.38
N ILE A 35 -15.80 -11.44 12.47
CA ILE A 35 -15.21 -12.78 12.64
C ILE A 35 -14.75 -13.00 14.09
N GLU A 36 -14.68 -11.95 14.91
CA GLU A 36 -14.12 -11.95 16.28
C GLU A 36 -12.68 -12.49 16.37
N LEU A 37 -11.94 -12.45 15.26
CA LEU A 37 -10.56 -12.92 15.15
C LEU A 37 -9.69 -11.83 14.53
N ILE A 38 -8.49 -11.64 15.07
CA ILE A 38 -7.51 -10.70 14.53
C ILE A 38 -6.86 -11.34 13.29
N ASN A 39 -7.03 -10.71 12.14
CA ASN A 39 -6.35 -11.13 10.91
C ASN A 39 -5.00 -10.42 10.79
N PHE A 40 -3.92 -11.06 11.24
CA PHE A 40 -2.55 -10.51 11.15
C PHE A 40 -2.10 -10.25 9.71
N ALA A 41 -2.60 -11.01 8.74
CA ALA A 41 -2.26 -10.84 7.33
C ALA A 41 -2.83 -9.55 6.69
N HIS A 42 -3.69 -8.78 7.39
CA HIS A 42 -4.31 -7.58 6.83
C HIS A 42 -3.29 -6.47 6.51
N GLY A 43 -2.30 -6.27 7.39
CA GLY A 43 -1.22 -5.30 7.17
C GLY A 43 -0.34 -5.68 5.97
N ASP A 44 -0.04 -6.97 5.82
CA ASP A 44 0.75 -7.46 4.69
C ASP A 44 -0.01 -7.37 3.37
N LEU A 45 -1.33 -7.53 3.40
CA LEU A 45 -2.19 -7.30 2.24
C LEU A 45 -2.14 -5.83 1.78
N PHE A 46 -2.12 -4.88 2.73
CA PHE A 46 -1.91 -3.46 2.42
C PHE A 46 -0.55 -3.21 1.77
N MET A 47 0.51 -3.83 2.29
CA MET A 47 1.85 -3.77 1.70
C MET A 47 1.86 -4.30 0.26
N LEU A 48 1.27 -5.47 0.00
CA LEU A 48 1.17 -6.03 -1.35
C LEU A 48 0.36 -5.14 -2.30
N GLY A 49 -0.72 -4.51 -1.79
CA GLY A 49 -1.49 -3.51 -2.53
C GLY A 49 -0.64 -2.29 -2.93
N SER A 50 0.24 -1.84 -2.03
CA SER A 50 1.18 -0.75 -2.32
C SER A 50 2.20 -1.14 -3.39
N PHE A 51 2.73 -2.37 -3.37
CA PHE A 51 3.60 -2.87 -4.43
C PHE A 51 2.88 -3.03 -5.76
N ALA A 52 1.62 -3.47 -5.75
CA ALA A 52 0.81 -3.53 -6.96
C ALA A 52 0.60 -2.13 -7.56
N ALA A 53 0.30 -1.12 -6.73
CA ALA A 53 0.17 0.26 -7.17
C ALA A 53 1.46 0.78 -7.81
N LEU A 54 2.61 0.57 -7.15
CA LEU A 54 3.92 0.94 -7.69
C LEU A 54 4.24 0.21 -9.01
N THR A 55 3.86 -1.06 -9.12
CA THR A 55 4.02 -1.82 -10.36
C THR A 55 3.21 -1.19 -11.51
N VAL A 56 1.97 -0.77 -11.25
CA VAL A 56 1.14 -0.04 -12.23
C VAL A 56 1.82 1.26 -12.65
N VAL A 57 2.39 2.02 -11.70
CA VAL A 57 3.18 3.23 -12.00
C VAL A 57 4.33 2.92 -12.95
N GLY A 58 5.09 1.86 -12.66
CA GLY A 58 6.23 1.45 -13.47
C GLY A 58 5.84 0.96 -14.87
N VAL A 59 4.82 0.11 -14.96
CA VAL A 59 4.32 -0.44 -16.24
C VAL A 59 3.77 0.64 -17.16
N LEU A 60 3.03 1.59 -16.59
CA LEU A 60 2.47 2.72 -17.37
C LEU A 60 3.49 3.85 -17.62
N GLY A 61 4.71 3.74 -17.09
CA GLY A 61 5.74 4.75 -17.26
C GLY A 61 5.38 6.11 -16.65
N LEU A 62 4.52 6.14 -15.64
CA LEU A 62 4.02 7.39 -15.05
C LEU A 62 5.13 8.23 -14.40
N ASN A 63 6.26 7.59 -14.04
CA ASN A 63 7.43 8.25 -13.49
C ASN A 63 8.07 9.27 -14.46
N HIS A 64 7.85 9.09 -15.77
CA HIS A 64 8.43 9.92 -16.82
C HIS A 64 7.49 11.05 -17.27
N LEU A 65 6.25 11.09 -16.76
CA LEU A 65 5.28 12.12 -17.10
C LEU A 65 5.51 13.38 -16.27
N ALA A 66 5.30 14.52 -16.91
CA ALA A 66 5.33 15.81 -16.22
C ALA A 66 4.21 15.87 -15.17
N ALA A 67 4.48 16.56 -14.06
CA ALA A 67 3.48 16.76 -13.00
C ALA A 67 2.24 17.48 -13.58
N GLY A 68 1.05 16.96 -13.27
CA GLY A 68 -0.22 17.49 -13.80
C GLY A 68 -0.62 16.97 -15.18
N ALA A 69 0.19 16.10 -15.83
CA ALA A 69 -0.17 15.51 -17.11
C ALA A 69 -1.48 14.70 -17.02
N PRO A 70 -2.35 14.72 -18.05
CA PRO A 70 -3.60 13.93 -18.05
C PRO A 70 -3.37 12.43 -17.84
N GLY A 71 -2.23 11.91 -18.31
CA GLY A 71 -1.84 10.51 -18.12
C GLY A 71 -1.68 10.10 -16.65
N LEU A 72 -1.29 11.03 -15.75
CA LEU A 72 -1.20 10.75 -14.32
C LEU A 72 -2.59 10.51 -13.71
N TRP A 73 -3.60 11.27 -14.10
CA TRP A 73 -4.97 11.11 -13.64
C TRP A 73 -5.58 9.78 -14.14
N LEU A 74 -5.29 9.43 -15.40
CA LEU A 74 -5.66 8.13 -15.95
C LEU A 74 -4.98 7.00 -15.17
N GLY A 75 -3.69 7.14 -14.86
CA GLY A 75 -2.94 6.18 -14.07
C GLY A 75 -3.53 5.99 -12.66
N LEU A 76 -3.90 7.07 -11.98
CA LEU A 76 -4.60 7.02 -10.69
C LEU A 76 -5.93 6.27 -10.79
N PHE A 77 -6.72 6.56 -11.82
CA PHE A 77 -8.00 5.89 -12.03
C PHE A 77 -7.81 4.38 -12.26
N LEU A 78 -6.81 3.99 -13.06
CA LEU A 78 -6.46 2.60 -13.26
C LEU A 78 -5.99 1.93 -11.98
N MET A 79 -5.17 2.60 -11.15
CA MET A 79 -4.78 2.08 -9.84
C MET A 79 -5.99 1.85 -8.95
N LEU A 80 -6.94 2.78 -8.94
CA LEU A 80 -8.17 2.67 -8.14
C LEU A 80 -9.01 1.45 -8.54
N LEU A 81 -8.92 0.99 -9.78
CA LEU A 81 -9.60 -0.23 -10.26
C LEU A 81 -8.77 -1.50 -10.02
N ILE A 82 -7.50 -1.47 -10.40
CA ILE A 82 -6.64 -2.67 -10.43
C ILE A 82 -6.26 -3.11 -9.01
N VAL A 83 -5.85 -2.18 -8.15
CA VAL A 83 -5.34 -2.51 -6.81
C VAL A 83 -6.41 -3.14 -5.91
N PRO A 84 -7.64 -2.62 -5.82
CA PRO A 84 -8.69 -3.28 -5.02
C PRO A 84 -9.09 -4.64 -5.56
N VAL A 85 -9.13 -4.84 -6.88
CA VAL A 85 -9.41 -6.15 -7.49
C VAL A 85 -8.30 -7.15 -7.14
N PHE A 86 -7.05 -6.73 -7.23
CA PHE A 86 -5.90 -7.54 -6.84
C PHE A 86 -5.93 -7.92 -5.36
N CYS A 87 -6.09 -6.94 -4.46
CA CYS A 87 -6.18 -7.18 -3.01
C CYS A 87 -7.40 -8.03 -2.64
N GLY A 88 -8.55 -7.77 -3.29
CA GLY A 88 -9.78 -8.57 -3.13
C GLY A 88 -9.58 -10.02 -3.56
N GLY A 89 -8.90 -10.24 -4.69
CA GLY A 89 -8.52 -11.56 -5.17
C GLY A 89 -7.61 -12.31 -4.20
N LEU A 90 -6.57 -11.64 -3.68
CA LEU A 90 -5.69 -12.24 -2.68
C LEU A 90 -6.44 -12.58 -1.38
N ASN A 91 -7.32 -11.69 -0.93
CA ASN A 91 -8.12 -11.95 0.26
C ASN A 91 -9.11 -13.11 0.06
N TRP A 92 -9.71 -13.20 -1.13
CA TRP A 92 -10.55 -14.33 -1.51
C TRP A 92 -9.77 -15.66 -1.54
N LEU A 93 -8.55 -15.65 -2.10
CA LEU A 93 -7.66 -16.81 -2.05
C LEU A 93 -7.33 -17.21 -0.60
N ALA A 94 -6.99 -16.23 0.22
CA ALA A 94 -6.70 -16.44 1.64
C ALA A 94 -7.88 -17.08 2.37
N ASP A 95 -9.12 -16.57 2.16
CA ASP A 95 -10.32 -17.19 2.72
C ASP A 95 -10.51 -18.62 2.21
N ARG A 96 -10.38 -18.82 0.90
CA ARG A 96 -10.66 -20.11 0.26
C ARG A 96 -9.70 -21.21 0.70
N PHE A 97 -8.40 -20.90 0.83
CA PHE A 97 -7.35 -21.89 1.09
C PHE A 97 -6.95 -21.97 2.57
N ALA A 98 -6.91 -20.84 3.27
CA ALA A 98 -6.44 -20.81 4.65
C ALA A 98 -7.59 -20.83 5.66
N TYR A 99 -8.62 -19.98 5.53
CA TYR A 99 -9.60 -19.79 6.59
C TYR A 99 -10.82 -20.71 6.48
N ARG A 100 -11.29 -21.00 5.27
CA ARG A 100 -12.53 -21.75 5.07
C ARG A 100 -12.50 -23.14 5.71
N HIS A 101 -11.36 -23.83 5.64
CA HIS A 101 -11.20 -25.18 6.19
C HIS A 101 -11.10 -25.19 7.73
N LEU A 102 -10.86 -24.03 8.34
CA LEU A 102 -10.65 -23.88 9.78
C LEU A 102 -11.86 -23.30 10.51
N ARG A 103 -12.97 -23.02 9.81
CA ARG A 103 -14.16 -22.39 10.41
C ARG A 103 -14.82 -23.26 11.49
N ASP A 104 -14.74 -24.59 11.36
CA ASP A 104 -15.31 -25.55 12.30
C ASP A 104 -14.30 -25.98 13.38
N SER A 105 -13.10 -25.42 13.39
CA SER A 105 -12.05 -25.74 14.36
C SER A 105 -12.06 -24.77 15.55
N THR A 106 -11.18 -25.01 16.52
CA THR A 106 -10.99 -24.13 17.67
C THR A 106 -10.56 -22.71 17.21
N LYS A 107 -10.95 -21.66 17.95
CA LYS A 107 -10.61 -20.24 17.63
C LYS A 107 -9.11 -19.99 17.45
N LEU A 108 -8.24 -20.85 17.99
CA LEU A 108 -6.79 -20.73 17.85
C LEU A 108 -6.28 -21.14 16.45
N ALA A 109 -6.94 -22.07 15.76
CA ALA A 109 -6.47 -22.55 14.47
C ALA A 109 -6.50 -21.47 13.38
N PRO A 110 -7.57 -20.67 13.19
CA PRO A 110 -7.56 -19.53 12.27
C PRO A 110 -6.53 -18.48 12.65
N LEU A 111 -6.28 -18.24 13.95
CA LEU A 111 -5.27 -17.28 14.41
C LEU A 111 -3.86 -17.68 13.97
N VAL A 112 -3.47 -18.94 14.20
CA VAL A 112 -2.16 -19.46 13.78
C VAL A 112 -2.04 -19.45 12.25
N SER A 113 -3.12 -19.79 11.54
CA SER A 113 -3.17 -19.73 10.07
C SER A 113 -2.98 -18.30 9.56
N ALA A 114 -3.57 -17.30 10.23
CA ALA A 114 -3.39 -15.88 9.87
C ALA A 114 -1.93 -15.44 10.01
N ILE A 115 -1.23 -15.88 11.06
CA ILE A 115 0.20 -15.63 11.25
C ILE A 115 1.01 -16.30 10.13
N GLY A 116 0.73 -17.55 9.80
CA GLY A 116 1.40 -18.25 8.70
C GLY A 116 1.18 -17.57 7.36
N LEU A 117 -0.03 -17.10 7.08
CA LEU A 117 -0.37 -16.35 5.87
C LEU A 117 0.35 -15.00 5.80
N SER A 118 0.49 -14.31 6.95
CA SER A 118 1.27 -13.08 7.07
C SER A 118 2.73 -13.31 6.64
N PHE A 119 3.38 -14.38 7.11
CA PHE A 119 4.73 -14.73 6.67
C PHE A 119 4.81 -15.00 5.17
N VAL A 120 3.82 -15.67 4.59
CA VAL A 120 3.77 -15.91 3.14
C VAL A 120 3.68 -14.57 2.38
N PHE A 121 2.79 -13.68 2.77
CA PHE A 121 2.63 -12.38 2.13
C PHE A 121 3.86 -11.49 2.28
N MET A 122 4.50 -11.51 3.45
CA MET A 122 5.76 -10.78 3.69
C MET A 122 6.86 -11.27 2.75
N ASN A 123 7.04 -12.58 2.57
CA ASN A 123 8.03 -13.14 1.66
C ASN A 123 7.71 -12.84 0.19
N ILE A 124 6.44 -12.89 -0.22
CA ILE A 124 6.00 -12.45 -1.54
C ILE A 124 6.34 -10.96 -1.75
N GLY A 125 6.09 -10.11 -0.75
CA GLY A 125 6.42 -8.70 -0.79
C GLY A 125 7.91 -8.44 -0.92
N LEU A 126 8.76 -9.16 -0.19
CA LEU A 126 10.21 -9.06 -0.30
C LEU A 126 10.70 -9.46 -1.70
N LEU A 127 10.19 -10.55 -2.24
CA LEU A 127 10.53 -11.00 -3.59
C LEU A 127 10.07 -9.97 -4.64
N TRP A 128 8.82 -9.51 -4.55
CA TRP A 128 8.25 -8.55 -5.49
C TRP A 128 8.94 -7.18 -5.42
N GLY A 129 9.15 -6.66 -4.22
CA GLY A 129 9.81 -5.36 -4.02
C GLY A 129 11.29 -5.35 -4.42
N GLY A 130 11.96 -6.51 -4.49
CA GLY A 130 13.35 -6.64 -4.90
C GLY A 130 13.52 -6.73 -6.42
N VAL A 131 13.30 -7.91 -6.97
CA VAL A 131 13.62 -8.20 -8.39
C VAL A 131 12.65 -7.53 -9.37
N PRO A 132 11.32 -7.70 -9.28
CA PRO A 132 10.39 -7.09 -10.23
C PRO A 132 10.42 -5.55 -10.20
N MET A 133 10.51 -4.94 -9.03
CA MET A 133 10.55 -3.48 -8.92
C MET A 133 11.82 -2.86 -9.53
N ASN A 134 12.94 -3.58 -9.53
CA ASN A 134 14.16 -3.12 -10.17
C ASN A 134 14.01 -3.02 -11.71
N VAL A 135 13.23 -3.90 -12.32
CA VAL A 135 12.95 -3.86 -13.77
C VAL A 135 12.23 -2.56 -14.16
N PHE A 136 11.38 -2.04 -13.28
CA PHE A 136 10.66 -0.78 -13.49
C PHE A 136 11.44 0.46 -13.03
N GLY A 137 12.70 0.33 -12.64
CA GLY A 137 13.52 1.46 -12.17
C GLY A 137 13.13 2.03 -10.79
N LEU A 138 12.29 1.33 -10.02
CA LEU A 138 11.79 1.77 -8.72
C LEU A 138 12.69 1.38 -7.54
N GLY A 139 13.94 1.00 -7.83
CA GLY A 139 14.95 0.65 -6.84
C GLY A 139 15.08 -0.86 -6.59
N ARG A 140 16.23 -1.24 -6.00
CA ARG A 140 16.66 -2.63 -5.83
C ARG A 140 16.28 -3.25 -4.50
N SER A 141 15.86 -2.45 -3.51
CA SER A 141 15.55 -2.94 -2.18
C SER A 141 14.06 -2.87 -1.90
N ALA A 142 13.48 -3.97 -1.43
CA ALA A 142 12.10 -4.00 -0.99
C ALA A 142 11.84 -3.07 0.22
N ALA A 143 12.87 -2.89 1.07
CA ALA A 143 12.79 -2.06 2.28
C ALA A 143 13.09 -0.57 2.02
N ALA A 144 13.57 -0.20 0.82
CA ALA A 144 13.84 1.19 0.50
C ALA A 144 12.54 1.98 0.32
N PRO A 145 12.45 3.22 0.83
CA PRO A 145 11.33 4.11 0.55
C PRO A 145 11.16 4.30 -0.96
N LYS A 146 9.92 4.25 -1.41
CA LYS A 146 9.56 4.44 -2.83
C LYS A 146 8.54 5.56 -2.93
N ASP A 147 8.82 6.51 -3.80
CA ASP A 147 7.96 7.67 -4.02
C ASP A 147 7.02 7.44 -5.20
N PHE A 148 5.80 7.92 -5.07
CA PHE A 148 4.88 8.03 -6.20
C PHE A 148 5.18 9.28 -7.03
N PRO A 149 4.88 9.26 -8.35
CA PRO A 149 5.03 10.45 -9.19
C PRO A 149 4.24 11.62 -8.63
N ALA A 150 4.82 12.82 -8.70
CA ALA A 150 4.15 14.02 -8.26
C ALA A 150 2.95 14.33 -9.17
N LEU A 151 1.76 14.41 -8.61
CA LEU A 151 0.52 14.73 -9.33
C LEU A 151 0.37 16.22 -9.64
N VAL A 152 0.91 17.06 -8.76
CA VAL A 152 0.93 18.51 -8.89
C VAL A 152 2.38 18.95 -9.02
N ALA A 153 2.62 19.96 -9.87
CA ALA A 153 3.95 20.55 -10.01
C ALA A 153 4.48 20.91 -8.62
N LYS A 154 5.63 20.34 -8.27
CA LYS A 154 6.30 20.67 -7.01
C LYS A 154 6.50 22.17 -7.00
N ALA A 155 5.91 22.85 -6.03
CA ALA A 155 6.16 24.28 -5.86
C ALA A 155 7.67 24.47 -5.88
N ARG A 156 8.14 25.30 -6.80
CA ARG A 156 9.56 25.58 -7.03
C ARG A 156 10.18 25.76 -5.65
N GLN A 157 11.02 24.83 -5.23
CA GLN A 157 11.88 25.10 -4.10
C GLN A 157 12.67 26.32 -4.53
N LEU A 158 12.31 27.46 -3.96
CA LEU A 158 13.17 28.61 -3.99
C LEU A 158 14.46 28.14 -3.30
N THR A 159 15.36 27.61 -4.09
CA THR A 159 16.75 27.58 -3.69
C THR A 159 17.05 29.04 -3.37
N ALA A 160 17.11 29.36 -2.10
CA ALA A 160 17.88 30.47 -1.65
C ALA A 160 19.32 30.16 -2.12
N ALA A 161 19.56 30.53 -3.37
CA ALA A 161 20.91 30.72 -3.85
C ALA A 161 21.31 32.08 -3.25
N GLU A 162 22.41 32.05 -2.53
CA GLU A 162 23.22 33.14 -2.00
C GLU A 162 23.01 33.43 -0.54
#